data_cfbf16c2eef5da88a2745c0b7d6b3026
#
_entry.id   cfbf16c2eef5da88a2745c0b7d6b3026
#
_cell.length_a   1.000
_cell.length_b   1.000
_cell.length_c   1.000
_cell.angle_alpha   90.00
_cell.angle_beta   90.00
_cell.angle_gamma   90.00
#
_symmetry.space_group_name_H-M   'P 1'
#
loop_
_entity.id
_entity.type
_entity.pdbx_description
1 polymer ?
#
loop_
_entity_poly.entity_id
_entity_poly.type
_entity_poly.pdbx_seq_one_letter_code
_entity_poly.pdbx_strand_id
1 'polypeptide(L)'
;NSNVLIPRQDTETLVEEALKVVKPEMKVLDMCTGSGCIIVSIVHNIPEVEGTATDISKQALLVAKENAKLNQVSVTFERSDLFDNVTGTYDVIVSNPPYIRTGEVVKLMPEVQEFEPMEALDGKEDGLYFYRKIIKECKAYLKPGGHILFEIGYDQGEAVSGLLKEAGFKNVTVIKDLAHNDRVVTGMEDICLIN
;
A
#
# COMPACT_ATOMS: atom_id res chain seq x y z
N ASN A 1 -0.44 -0.41 18.69
CA ASN A 1 0.27 0.42 19.66
C ASN A 1 0.58 1.78 19.03
N SER A 2 1.07 2.74 19.81
CA SER A 2 1.34 4.12 19.36
C SER A 2 2.41 4.28 18.23
N ASN A 3 2.96 3.20 17.75
CA ASN A 3 4.02 3.21 16.72
C ASN A 3 3.49 2.94 15.31
N VAL A 4 2.27 2.45 15.19
CA VAL A 4 1.66 2.08 13.89
C VAL A 4 0.16 2.33 13.89
N LEU A 5 -0.38 2.58 12.71
CA LEU A 5 -1.82 2.54 12.48
C LEU A 5 -2.36 1.16 12.88
N ILE A 6 -3.44 1.13 13.65
CA ILE A 6 -4.14 -0.13 13.95
C ILE A 6 -4.82 -0.60 12.66
N PRO A 7 -4.54 -1.84 12.19
CA PRO A 7 -5.18 -2.34 11.00
C PRO A 7 -6.70 -2.21 11.05
N ARG A 8 -7.28 -1.64 10.01
CA ARG A 8 -8.73 -1.50 9.87
C ARG A 8 -9.29 -2.68 9.10
N GLN A 9 -10.53 -3.03 9.37
CA GLN A 9 -11.24 -4.07 8.63
C GLN A 9 -11.28 -3.75 7.12
N ASP A 10 -11.36 -2.48 6.77
CA ASP A 10 -11.37 -2.01 5.38
C ASP A 10 -10.12 -2.44 4.59
N THR A 11 -8.96 -2.56 5.27
CA THR A 11 -7.69 -3.01 4.67
C THR A 11 -7.76 -4.47 4.18
N GLU A 12 -8.71 -5.27 4.70
CA GLU A 12 -8.94 -6.63 4.19
C GLU A 12 -9.31 -6.61 2.70
N THR A 13 -10.04 -5.59 2.24
CA THR A 13 -10.38 -5.42 0.81
C THR A 13 -9.12 -5.31 -0.06
N LEU A 14 -8.09 -4.57 0.40
CA LEU A 14 -6.82 -4.47 -0.33
C LEU A 14 -6.10 -5.83 -0.40
N VAL A 15 -6.07 -6.57 0.71
CA VAL A 15 -5.47 -7.91 0.75
C VAL A 15 -6.20 -8.87 -0.19
N GLU A 16 -7.53 -8.90 -0.16
CA GLU A 16 -8.34 -9.74 -1.05
C GLU A 16 -8.09 -9.44 -2.53
N GLU A 17 -8.00 -8.15 -2.90
CA GLU A 17 -7.71 -7.76 -4.28
C GLU A 17 -6.27 -8.12 -4.68
N ALA A 18 -5.29 -7.96 -3.77
CA ALA A 18 -3.93 -8.39 -4.01
C ALA A 18 -3.83 -9.91 -4.24
N LEU A 19 -4.53 -10.71 -3.44
CA LEU A 19 -4.56 -12.19 -3.59
C LEU A 19 -5.15 -12.67 -4.92
N LYS A 20 -5.96 -11.85 -5.63
CA LYS A 20 -6.47 -12.20 -6.97
C LYS A 20 -5.41 -12.12 -8.06
N VAL A 21 -4.40 -11.26 -7.88
CA VAL A 21 -3.35 -11.00 -8.89
C VAL A 21 -2.00 -11.60 -8.53
N VAL A 22 -1.71 -11.74 -7.25
CA VAL A 22 -0.46 -12.36 -6.76
C VAL A 22 -0.47 -13.87 -7.01
N LYS A 23 0.65 -14.40 -7.48
CA LYS A 23 0.88 -15.83 -7.73
C LYS A 23 2.15 -16.29 -7.04
N PRO A 24 2.35 -17.61 -6.84
CA PRO A 24 3.63 -18.16 -6.37
C PRO A 24 4.82 -17.60 -7.17
N GLU A 25 5.95 -17.43 -6.49
CA GLU A 25 7.22 -16.92 -7.03
C GLU A 25 7.22 -15.45 -7.48
N MET A 26 6.08 -14.73 -7.31
CA MET A 26 6.04 -13.30 -7.57
C MET A 26 6.74 -12.50 -6.48
N LYS A 27 7.29 -11.34 -6.87
CA LYS A 27 7.85 -10.34 -5.97
C LYS A 27 6.79 -9.29 -5.66
N VAL A 28 6.51 -9.11 -4.38
CA VAL A 28 5.52 -8.14 -3.89
C VAL A 28 6.20 -7.11 -3.00
N LEU A 29 5.97 -5.83 -3.29
CA LEU A 29 6.38 -4.71 -2.46
C LEU A 29 5.16 -4.14 -1.72
N ASP A 30 5.24 -4.09 -0.41
CA ASP A 30 4.30 -3.37 0.46
C ASP A 30 4.95 -2.06 0.92
N MET A 31 4.47 -0.95 0.38
CA MET A 31 4.99 0.39 0.67
C MET A 31 4.13 1.10 1.71
N CYS A 32 4.76 1.80 2.65
CA CYS A 32 4.10 2.35 3.84
C CYS A 32 3.47 1.23 4.68
N THR A 33 4.23 0.17 4.93
CA THR A 33 3.74 -1.11 5.46
C THR A 33 3.14 -1.02 6.86
N GLY A 34 3.51 -0.02 7.65
CA GLY A 34 3.03 0.16 9.02
C GLY A 34 3.27 -1.08 9.88
N SER A 35 2.20 -1.74 10.29
CA SER A 35 2.26 -2.98 11.07
C SER A 35 2.67 -4.23 10.28
N GLY A 36 2.80 -4.12 8.96
CA GLY A 36 3.07 -5.26 8.07
C GLY A 36 1.85 -6.12 7.75
N CYS A 37 0.65 -5.72 8.17
CA CYS A 37 -0.53 -6.58 8.07
C CYS A 37 -0.84 -7.02 6.62
N ILE A 38 -0.62 -6.15 5.63
CA ILE A 38 -0.89 -6.45 4.22
C ILE A 38 0.08 -7.52 3.73
N ILE A 39 1.40 -7.26 3.80
CA ILE A 39 2.40 -8.20 3.27
C ILE A 39 2.42 -9.52 4.03
N VAL A 40 2.26 -9.48 5.36
CA VAL A 40 2.18 -10.69 6.20
C VAL A 40 1.00 -11.55 5.76
N SER A 41 -0.17 -10.95 5.51
CA SER A 41 -1.35 -11.67 5.02
C SER A 41 -1.12 -12.26 3.62
N ILE A 42 -0.50 -11.53 2.70
CA ILE A 42 -0.21 -12.01 1.35
C ILE A 42 0.74 -13.23 1.41
N VAL A 43 1.88 -13.10 2.10
CA VAL A 43 2.88 -14.18 2.20
C VAL A 43 2.34 -15.38 2.99
N HIS A 44 1.47 -15.15 3.98
CA HIS A 44 0.82 -16.24 4.71
C HIS A 44 -0.09 -17.08 3.80
N ASN A 45 -0.84 -16.45 2.91
CA ASN A 45 -1.75 -17.13 1.99
C ASN A 45 -1.03 -17.72 0.77
N ILE A 46 0.09 -17.15 0.36
CA ILE A 46 0.91 -17.64 -0.78
C ILE A 46 2.37 -17.68 -0.34
N PRO A 47 2.81 -18.77 0.33
CA PRO A 47 4.13 -18.85 0.97
C PRO A 47 5.34 -18.73 0.04
N GLU A 48 5.16 -19.00 -1.27
CA GLU A 48 6.21 -18.89 -2.27
C GLU A 48 6.46 -17.45 -2.77
N VAL A 49 5.68 -16.46 -2.28
CA VAL A 49 5.87 -15.05 -2.62
C VAL A 49 7.13 -14.50 -1.98
N GLU A 50 7.93 -13.78 -2.74
CA GLU A 50 9.03 -12.96 -2.24
C GLU A 50 8.49 -11.60 -1.76
N GLY A 51 8.15 -11.48 -0.49
CA GLY A 51 7.61 -10.25 0.12
C GLY A 51 8.72 -9.29 0.55
N THR A 52 8.60 -8.02 0.14
CA THR A 52 9.39 -6.89 0.63
C THR A 52 8.44 -5.85 1.23
N ALA A 53 8.78 -5.31 2.38
CA ALA A 53 8.01 -4.30 3.08
C ALA A 53 8.88 -3.07 3.39
N THR A 54 8.38 -1.88 3.09
CA THR A 54 9.09 -0.63 3.34
C THR A 54 8.25 0.34 4.16
N ASP A 55 8.93 1.08 5.04
CA ASP A 55 8.35 2.18 5.80
C ASP A 55 9.44 3.20 6.16
N ILE A 56 9.06 4.46 6.30
CA ILE A 56 9.96 5.51 6.79
C ILE A 56 10.24 5.36 8.29
N SER A 57 9.27 4.83 9.04
CA SER A 57 9.32 4.63 10.48
C SER A 57 10.07 3.35 10.84
N LYS A 58 11.21 3.51 11.50
CA LYS A 58 11.93 2.36 12.09
C LYS A 58 11.08 1.59 13.10
N GLN A 59 10.23 2.28 13.84
CA GLN A 59 9.37 1.67 14.86
C GLN A 59 8.27 0.82 14.21
N ALA A 60 7.68 1.30 13.11
CA ALA A 60 6.72 0.53 12.34
C ALA A 60 7.35 -0.78 11.83
N LEU A 61 8.55 -0.70 11.27
CA LEU A 61 9.27 -1.89 10.79
C LEU A 61 9.61 -2.89 11.90
N LEU A 62 9.84 -2.45 13.13
CA LEU A 62 10.02 -3.36 14.26
C LEU A 62 8.73 -4.13 14.56
N VAL A 63 7.59 -3.44 14.57
CA VAL A 63 6.27 -4.08 14.77
C VAL A 63 5.98 -5.05 13.63
N ALA A 64 6.22 -4.64 12.37
CA ALA A 64 6.00 -5.50 11.20
C ALA A 64 6.86 -6.78 11.25
N LYS A 65 8.13 -6.68 11.67
CA LYS A 65 9.01 -7.83 11.87
C LYS A 65 8.49 -8.79 12.95
N GLU A 66 7.99 -8.26 14.06
CA GLU A 66 7.38 -9.08 15.10
C GLU A 66 6.13 -9.80 14.59
N ASN A 67 5.27 -9.10 13.85
CA ASN A 67 4.08 -9.68 13.27
C ASN A 67 4.42 -10.78 12.24
N ALA A 68 5.40 -10.57 11.39
CA ALA A 68 5.87 -11.59 10.45
C ALA A 68 6.37 -12.85 11.20
N LYS A 69 7.15 -12.66 12.27
CA LYS A 69 7.63 -13.76 13.11
C LYS A 69 6.48 -14.51 13.79
N LEU A 70 5.50 -13.80 14.35
CA LEU A 70 4.32 -14.41 14.99
C LEU A 70 3.50 -15.25 14.01
N ASN A 71 3.39 -14.80 12.75
CA ASN A 71 2.68 -15.50 11.69
C ASN A 71 3.55 -16.50 10.92
N GLN A 72 4.82 -16.68 11.32
CA GLN A 72 5.77 -17.63 10.74
C GLN A 72 6.00 -17.43 9.23
N VAL A 73 5.99 -16.17 8.78
CA VAL A 73 6.26 -15.79 7.40
C VAL A 73 7.62 -15.09 7.25
N SER A 74 8.23 -15.24 6.08
CA SER A 74 9.50 -14.59 5.73
C SER A 74 9.23 -13.36 4.85
N VAL A 75 9.61 -12.18 5.33
CA VAL A 75 9.47 -10.90 4.63
C VAL A 75 10.77 -10.12 4.76
N THR A 76 11.22 -9.50 3.69
CA THR A 76 12.34 -8.55 3.71
C THR A 76 11.83 -7.18 4.16
N PHE A 77 12.48 -6.56 5.14
CA PHE A 77 12.09 -5.25 5.67
C PHE A 77 13.20 -4.24 5.46
N GLU A 78 12.88 -3.15 4.76
CA GLU A 78 13.83 -2.08 4.45
C GLU A 78 13.25 -0.71 4.87
N ARG A 79 14.08 0.11 5.52
CA ARG A 79 13.68 1.48 5.85
C ARG A 79 13.86 2.37 4.63
N SER A 80 12.77 2.97 4.16
CA SER A 80 12.77 3.82 2.97
C SER A 80 11.76 4.96 3.08
N ASP A 81 12.10 6.14 2.60
CA ASP A 81 11.10 7.16 2.23
C ASP A 81 10.65 6.83 0.81
N LEU A 82 9.47 6.23 0.70
CA LEU A 82 8.93 5.66 -0.53
C LEU A 82 9.98 4.78 -1.25
N PHE A 83 10.46 5.18 -2.44
CA PHE A 83 11.38 4.39 -3.25
C PHE A 83 12.87 4.64 -2.98
N ASP A 84 13.26 5.55 -2.10
CA ASP A 84 14.66 5.98 -1.92
C ASP A 84 15.66 4.82 -1.72
N ASN A 85 15.27 3.78 -0.99
CA ASN A 85 16.11 2.60 -0.73
C ASN A 85 15.55 1.31 -1.33
N VAL A 86 14.49 1.41 -2.14
CA VAL A 86 13.92 0.25 -2.83
C VAL A 86 14.83 -0.18 -3.98
N THR A 87 15.09 -1.47 -4.09
CA THR A 87 15.91 -2.06 -5.16
C THR A 87 15.17 -3.16 -5.91
N GLY A 88 15.54 -3.36 -7.16
CA GLY A 88 14.94 -4.40 -8.01
C GLY A 88 13.57 -4.01 -8.58
N THR A 89 12.89 -5.01 -9.12
CA THR A 89 11.55 -4.84 -9.72
C THR A 89 10.57 -5.86 -9.17
N TYR A 90 9.32 -5.49 -9.13
CA TYR A 90 8.22 -6.22 -8.49
C TYR A 90 7.12 -6.55 -9.48
N ASP A 91 6.46 -7.67 -9.25
CA ASP A 91 5.26 -8.06 -10.00
C ASP A 91 4.03 -7.29 -9.49
N VAL A 92 4.00 -7.01 -8.17
CA VAL A 92 2.91 -6.29 -7.54
C VAL A 92 3.48 -5.29 -6.53
N ILE A 93 2.95 -4.06 -6.55
CA ILE A 93 3.16 -3.05 -5.52
C ILE A 93 1.81 -2.81 -4.84
N VAL A 94 1.77 -2.96 -3.53
CA VAL A 94 0.61 -2.60 -2.69
C VAL A 94 0.98 -1.46 -1.77
N SER A 95 0.03 -0.58 -1.44
CA SER A 95 0.27 0.45 -0.44
C SER A 95 -1.04 0.93 0.19
N ASN A 96 -0.99 1.15 1.50
CA ASN A 96 -1.95 1.94 2.24
C ASN A 96 -1.22 3.19 2.78
N PRO A 97 -1.01 4.21 1.94
CA PRO A 97 -0.27 5.40 2.34
C PRO A 97 -1.17 6.33 3.16
N PRO A 98 -0.61 7.29 3.91
CA PRO A 98 -1.39 8.32 4.57
C PRO A 98 -2.24 9.11 3.57
N TYR A 99 -3.55 9.20 3.81
CA TYR A 99 -4.50 9.78 2.86
C TYR A 99 -5.50 10.78 3.46
N ILE A 100 -5.47 11.02 4.78
CA ILE A 100 -6.37 11.97 5.43
C ILE A 100 -5.85 13.39 5.20
N ARG A 101 -6.73 14.29 4.78
CA ARG A 101 -6.35 15.72 4.60
C ARG A 101 -5.90 16.32 5.92
N THR A 102 -4.81 17.10 5.92
CA THR A 102 -4.25 17.72 7.13
C THR A 102 -5.34 18.43 7.97
N GLY A 103 -6.24 19.17 7.32
CA GLY A 103 -7.34 19.88 8.00
C GLY A 103 -8.41 18.96 8.63
N GLU A 104 -8.42 17.67 8.27
CA GLU A 104 -9.34 16.67 8.82
C GLU A 104 -8.70 15.86 9.94
N VAL A 105 -7.37 15.68 9.89
CA VAL A 105 -6.63 14.94 10.93
C VAL A 105 -6.89 15.52 12.33
N VAL A 106 -6.94 16.84 12.43
CA VAL A 106 -7.23 17.55 13.70
C VAL A 106 -8.66 17.38 14.20
N LYS A 107 -9.55 16.83 13.37
CA LYS A 107 -10.98 16.60 13.72
C LYS A 107 -11.25 15.12 14.01
N LEU A 108 -10.26 14.26 13.89
CA LEU A 108 -10.41 12.84 14.21
C LEU A 108 -10.75 12.62 15.67
N MET A 109 -11.32 11.46 15.98
CA MET A 109 -11.66 11.10 17.36
C MET A 109 -10.39 11.16 18.24
N PRO A 110 -10.53 11.58 19.50
CA PRO A 110 -9.41 11.73 20.42
C PRO A 110 -8.54 10.47 20.50
N GLU A 111 -9.15 9.29 20.46
CA GLU A 111 -8.44 8.00 20.51
C GLU A 111 -7.49 7.82 19.32
N VAL A 112 -7.88 8.28 18.12
CA VAL A 112 -7.03 8.22 16.92
C VAL A 112 -5.88 9.22 17.05
N GLN A 113 -6.16 10.45 17.51
CA GLN A 113 -5.14 11.47 17.69
C GLN A 113 -4.11 11.12 18.79
N GLU A 114 -4.55 10.44 19.85
CA GLU A 114 -3.72 10.12 21.02
C GLU A 114 -2.89 8.85 20.83
N PHE A 115 -3.39 7.87 20.07
CA PHE A 115 -2.78 6.54 19.99
C PHE A 115 -2.22 6.16 18.62
N GLU A 116 -2.43 6.95 17.58
CA GLU A 116 -1.91 6.68 16.25
C GLU A 116 -0.92 7.76 15.80
N PRO A 117 0.20 7.41 15.14
CA PRO A 117 1.18 8.40 14.72
C PRO A 117 0.60 9.29 13.61
N MET A 118 0.69 10.60 13.79
CA MET A 118 0.21 11.60 12.83
C MET A 118 0.78 11.39 11.42
N GLU A 119 2.03 10.94 11.33
CA GLU A 119 2.70 10.64 10.08
C GLU A 119 2.03 9.50 9.30
N ALA A 120 1.35 8.59 9.99
CA ALA A 120 0.62 7.49 9.35
C ALA A 120 -0.78 7.91 8.84
N LEU A 121 -1.25 9.11 9.18
CA LEU A 121 -2.59 9.61 8.85
C LEU A 121 -2.55 10.74 7.81
N ASP A 122 -1.58 11.66 7.94
CA ASP A 122 -1.54 12.93 7.20
C ASP A 122 -1.13 12.77 5.74
N GLY A 123 -2.12 12.70 4.84
CA GLY A 123 -1.97 12.71 3.38
C GLY A 123 -1.70 14.09 2.77
N LYS A 124 -1.41 15.11 3.59
CA LYS A 124 -1.19 16.51 3.26
C LYS A 124 -2.48 17.24 2.86
N GLU A 125 -2.35 18.38 2.18
CA GLU A 125 -3.42 19.36 1.95
C GLU A 125 -4.70 18.73 1.37
N ASP A 126 -4.58 17.90 0.34
CA ASP A 126 -5.69 17.26 -0.37
C ASP A 126 -5.80 15.74 -0.17
N GLY A 127 -4.92 15.15 0.65
CA GLY A 127 -4.90 13.71 0.92
C GLY A 127 -4.29 12.87 -0.21
N LEU A 128 -3.80 13.49 -1.29
CA LEU A 128 -3.31 12.78 -2.49
C LEU A 128 -1.80 12.84 -2.67
N TYR A 129 -1.07 13.43 -1.75
CA TYR A 129 0.36 13.68 -1.88
C TYR A 129 1.16 12.39 -2.12
N PHE A 130 0.93 11.34 -1.33
CA PHE A 130 1.67 10.09 -1.44
C PHE A 130 1.30 9.32 -2.71
N TYR A 131 0.03 9.30 -3.10
CA TYR A 131 -0.38 8.68 -4.37
C TYR A 131 0.35 9.30 -5.55
N ARG A 132 0.42 10.64 -5.63
CA ARG A 132 1.15 11.32 -6.72
C ARG A 132 2.63 10.95 -6.73
N LYS A 133 3.28 10.90 -5.56
CA LYS A 133 4.70 10.51 -5.48
C LYS A 133 4.91 9.06 -5.91
N ILE A 134 4.13 8.14 -5.36
CA ILE A 134 4.26 6.72 -5.66
C ILE A 134 4.00 6.46 -7.15
N ILE A 135 2.91 7.00 -7.71
CA ILE A 135 2.54 6.79 -9.11
C ILE A 135 3.59 7.34 -10.07
N LYS A 136 4.22 8.47 -9.72
CA LYS A 136 5.29 9.08 -10.54
C LYS A 136 6.50 8.16 -10.71
N GLU A 137 6.83 7.36 -9.72
CA GLU A 137 8.08 6.60 -9.67
C GLU A 137 7.88 5.09 -9.84
N CYS A 138 6.71 4.55 -9.48
CA CYS A 138 6.46 3.10 -9.38
C CYS A 138 6.74 2.32 -10.67
N LYS A 139 6.59 2.93 -11.83
CA LYS A 139 6.86 2.25 -13.13
C LYS A 139 8.30 1.78 -13.27
N ALA A 140 9.26 2.47 -12.67
CA ALA A 140 10.66 2.05 -12.66
C ALA A 140 10.89 0.77 -11.81
N TYR A 141 9.95 0.46 -10.94
CA TYR A 141 10.01 -0.67 -10.00
C TYR A 141 8.96 -1.74 -10.30
N LEU A 142 8.07 -1.53 -11.27
CA LEU A 142 7.14 -2.55 -11.74
C LEU A 142 7.72 -3.30 -12.94
N LYS A 143 7.52 -4.61 -12.96
CA LYS A 143 7.75 -5.41 -14.15
C LYS A 143 6.68 -5.09 -15.21
N PRO A 144 6.94 -5.31 -16.51
CA PRO A 144 5.92 -5.23 -17.56
C PRO A 144 4.71 -6.12 -17.20
N GLY A 145 3.51 -5.55 -17.22
CA GLY A 145 2.29 -6.24 -16.80
C GLY A 145 2.10 -6.34 -15.29
N GLY A 146 2.97 -5.72 -14.49
CA GLY A 146 2.86 -5.68 -13.03
C GLY A 146 1.68 -4.83 -12.55
N HIS A 147 1.24 -5.08 -11.35
CA HIS A 147 0.07 -4.42 -10.76
C HIS A 147 0.45 -3.44 -9.66
N ILE A 148 -0.31 -2.35 -9.56
CA ILE A 148 -0.30 -1.45 -8.41
C ILE A 148 -1.68 -1.41 -7.77
N LEU A 149 -1.74 -1.51 -6.45
CA LEU A 149 -2.98 -1.47 -5.68
C LEU A 149 -2.82 -0.50 -4.51
N PHE A 150 -3.80 0.38 -4.35
CA PHE A 150 -3.85 1.35 -3.26
C PHE A 150 -5.10 1.17 -2.41
N GLU A 151 -4.97 1.18 -1.09
CA GLU A 151 -6.09 1.57 -0.23
C GLU A 151 -6.29 3.08 -0.34
N ILE A 152 -7.55 3.52 -0.32
CA ILE A 152 -7.94 4.93 -0.48
C ILE A 152 -9.00 5.34 0.54
N GLY A 153 -9.12 6.64 0.78
CA GLY A 153 -10.28 7.22 1.41
C GLY A 153 -11.53 7.07 0.53
N TYR A 154 -12.69 6.95 1.16
CA TYR A 154 -13.98 6.67 0.50
C TYR A 154 -14.38 7.69 -0.58
N ASP A 155 -13.82 8.90 -0.55
CA ASP A 155 -14.08 10.00 -1.48
C ASP A 155 -12.95 10.22 -2.50
N GLN A 156 -11.93 9.33 -2.55
CA GLN A 156 -10.72 9.50 -3.35
C GLN A 156 -10.68 8.62 -4.61
N GLY A 157 -11.69 7.77 -4.84
CA GLY A 157 -11.70 6.80 -5.93
C GLY A 157 -11.50 7.42 -7.31
N GLU A 158 -12.24 8.49 -7.63
CA GLU A 158 -12.13 9.21 -8.90
C GLU A 158 -10.74 9.85 -9.06
N ALA A 159 -10.24 10.52 -8.03
CA ALA A 159 -8.97 11.23 -8.07
C ALA A 159 -7.79 10.28 -8.26
N VAL A 160 -7.69 9.21 -7.45
CA VAL A 160 -6.58 8.26 -7.53
C VAL A 160 -6.63 7.44 -8.82
N SER A 161 -7.83 7.01 -9.26
CA SER A 161 -7.96 6.34 -10.56
C SER A 161 -7.61 7.25 -11.73
N GLY A 162 -7.91 8.55 -11.64
CA GLY A 162 -7.47 9.57 -12.61
C GLY A 162 -5.95 9.65 -12.70
N LEU A 163 -5.25 9.75 -11.56
CA LEU A 163 -3.79 9.79 -11.51
C LEU A 163 -3.15 8.55 -12.17
N LEU A 164 -3.68 7.35 -11.92
CA LEU A 164 -3.18 6.13 -12.55
C LEU A 164 -3.41 6.14 -14.08
N LYS A 165 -4.58 6.58 -14.54
CA LYS A 165 -4.91 6.69 -15.97
C LYS A 165 -3.99 7.69 -16.68
N GLU A 166 -3.78 8.88 -16.09
CA GLU A 166 -2.87 9.90 -16.59
C GLU A 166 -1.42 9.40 -16.66
N ALA A 167 -1.00 8.59 -15.70
CA ALA A 167 0.30 7.92 -15.73
C ALA A 167 0.38 6.78 -16.75
N GLY A 168 -0.72 6.45 -17.45
CA GLY A 168 -0.77 5.45 -18.53
C GLY A 168 -0.97 4.00 -18.04
N PHE A 169 -1.40 3.78 -16.79
CA PHE A 169 -1.81 2.46 -16.33
C PHE A 169 -3.07 1.99 -17.05
N LYS A 170 -3.14 0.69 -17.31
CA LYS A 170 -4.28 0.01 -17.94
C LYS A 170 -5.16 -0.67 -16.89
N ASN A 171 -6.38 -1.03 -17.28
CA ASN A 171 -7.32 -1.76 -16.45
C ASN A 171 -7.55 -1.11 -15.07
N VAL A 172 -7.52 0.24 -15.02
CA VAL A 172 -7.71 0.97 -13.77
C VAL A 172 -9.14 0.79 -13.27
N THR A 173 -9.28 0.24 -12.06
CA THR A 173 -10.56 -0.09 -11.44
C THR A 173 -10.62 0.44 -10.02
N VAL A 174 -11.80 0.92 -9.61
CA VAL A 174 -12.12 1.28 -8.22
C VAL A 174 -12.99 0.17 -7.64
N ILE A 175 -12.58 -0.38 -6.50
CA ILE A 175 -13.24 -1.48 -5.80
C ILE A 175 -13.83 -0.96 -4.51
N LYS A 176 -15.03 -1.41 -4.19
CA LYS A 176 -15.75 -1.03 -2.99
C LYS A 176 -15.56 -2.06 -1.88
N ASP A 177 -15.54 -1.55 -0.64
CA ASP A 177 -15.61 -2.39 0.56
C ASP A 177 -17.02 -2.98 0.80
N LEU A 178 -17.16 -3.75 1.86
CA LEU A 178 -18.44 -4.38 2.24
C LEU A 178 -19.52 -3.34 2.61
N ALA A 179 -19.14 -2.11 2.96
CA ALA A 179 -20.06 -1.01 3.22
C ALA A 179 -20.41 -0.21 1.95
N HIS A 180 -19.95 -0.68 0.76
CA HIS A 180 -20.14 -0.04 -0.55
C HIS A 180 -19.44 1.31 -0.71
N ASN A 181 -18.44 1.62 0.12
CA ASN A 181 -17.56 2.78 -0.08
C ASN A 181 -16.41 2.41 -1.01
N ASP A 182 -15.93 3.37 -1.80
CA ASP A 182 -14.70 3.20 -2.55
C ASP A 182 -13.54 2.94 -1.58
N ARG A 183 -12.78 1.85 -1.81
CA ARG A 183 -11.75 1.43 -0.86
C ARG A 183 -10.42 1.06 -1.50
N VAL A 184 -10.42 0.48 -2.69
CA VAL A 184 -9.20 0.09 -3.38
C VAL A 184 -9.21 0.65 -4.80
N VAL A 185 -8.07 1.18 -5.22
CA VAL A 185 -7.82 1.48 -6.65
C VAL A 185 -6.69 0.61 -7.13
N THR A 186 -6.89 -0.07 -8.24
CA THR A 186 -5.88 -0.91 -8.89
C THR A 186 -5.61 -0.45 -10.32
N GLY A 187 -4.39 -0.70 -10.79
CA GLY A 187 -3.99 -0.49 -12.18
C GLY A 187 -2.90 -1.47 -12.58
N MET A 188 -2.76 -1.72 -13.87
CA MET A 188 -1.75 -2.61 -14.44
C MET A 188 -0.78 -1.81 -15.30
N GLU A 189 0.53 -2.03 -15.12
CA GLU A 189 1.55 -1.48 -16.03
C GLU A 189 1.39 -2.08 -17.42
N ASP A 190 1.63 -1.26 -18.44
CA ASP A 190 1.51 -1.73 -19.83
C ASP A 190 2.53 -2.84 -20.12
N ILE A 191 2.10 -3.85 -20.84
CA ILE A 191 3.01 -4.86 -21.41
C ILE A 191 3.65 -4.23 -22.65
N CYS A 192 4.61 -3.32 -22.42
CA CYS A 192 5.37 -2.79 -23.54
C CYS A 192 6.29 -3.91 -24.05
N LEU A 193 5.87 -4.60 -25.10
CA LEU A 193 6.76 -5.48 -25.85
C LEU A 193 7.89 -4.59 -26.38
N ILE A 194 9.07 -4.68 -25.76
CA ILE A 194 10.28 -4.10 -26.32
C ILE A 194 10.52 -4.83 -27.66
N ASN A 195 10.11 -4.14 -28.75
CA ASN A 195 10.45 -4.57 -30.10
C ASN A 195 11.93 -4.35 -30.39
#